data_06f8ad8d82fb39d034d2c578c52841c2
#
_entry.id   06f8ad8d82fb39d034d2c578c52841c2
#
_cell.length_a   1.000
_cell.length_b   1.000
_cell.length_c   1.000
_cell.angle_alpha   90.00
_cell.angle_beta   90.00
_cell.angle_gamma   90.00
#
_symmetry.space_group_name_H-M   'P 1'
#
loop_
_entity.id
_entity.type
_entity.pdbx_description
1 polymer ?
#
loop_
_entity_poly.entity_id
_entity_poly.type
_entity_poly.pdbx_seq_one_letter_code
_entity_poly.pdbx_strand_id
1 'polypeptide(L)'
;MKTPLILAGLAAALAFSPLANAADAAAAEALAKKEGCLKCHAVDKKKDAASLKDIAKKYGGKPDAEAKILNQITAGVKVKLEDGTEEEHQTVKTKDKAELSNLIQWILSLK
;
A
#
# COMPACT_ATOMS: atom_id res chain seq x y z
N MET A 1 -4.34 15.26 66.38
CA MET A 1 -3.93 14.27 65.42
C MET A 1 -4.40 14.70 64.05
N LYS A 2 -3.52 15.12 63.20
CA LYS A 2 -3.83 15.56 61.83
C LYS A 2 -3.37 14.47 60.90
N THR A 3 -4.31 13.77 60.27
CA THR A 3 -4.04 12.81 59.21
C THR A 3 -3.79 13.55 57.89
N PRO A 4 -2.69 13.32 57.19
CA PRO A 4 -2.51 13.90 55.89
C PRO A 4 -3.32 13.11 54.84
N LEU A 5 -4.19 13.80 54.13
CA LEU A 5 -4.81 13.28 52.93
C LEU A 5 -3.75 13.17 51.86
N ILE A 6 -3.39 11.94 51.49
CA ILE A 6 -2.57 11.66 50.32
C ILE A 6 -3.53 11.70 49.13
N LEU A 7 -3.50 12.79 48.38
CA LEU A 7 -4.10 12.83 47.05
C LEU A 7 -3.22 11.96 46.13
N ALA A 8 -3.67 10.75 45.88
CA ALA A 8 -3.12 9.95 44.79
C ALA A 8 -3.57 10.55 43.46
N GLY A 9 -2.70 11.32 42.84
CA GLY A 9 -2.91 11.79 41.48
C GLY A 9 -2.86 10.62 40.50
N LEU A 10 -4.03 10.29 39.99
CA LEU A 10 -4.15 9.31 38.88
C LEU A 10 -3.64 10.00 37.62
N ALA A 11 -2.36 9.81 37.29
CA ALA A 11 -1.82 10.22 36.00
C ALA A 11 -2.38 9.28 34.96
N ALA A 12 -3.41 9.72 34.23
CA ALA A 12 -3.87 9.03 33.04
C ALA A 12 -2.77 9.15 31.99
N ALA A 13 -2.00 8.09 31.81
CA ALA A 13 -1.08 7.97 30.69
C ALA A 13 -1.94 7.85 29.41
N LEU A 14 -2.05 8.96 28.67
CA LEU A 14 -2.56 8.95 27.30
C LEU A 14 -1.57 8.15 26.48
N ALA A 15 -1.87 6.88 26.27
CA ALA A 15 -1.14 6.06 25.32
C ALA A 15 -1.43 6.63 23.93
N PHE A 16 -0.47 7.38 23.38
CA PHE A 16 -0.44 7.69 21.96
C PHE A 16 -0.15 6.37 21.24
N SER A 17 -1.19 5.65 20.84
CA SER A 17 -1.04 4.62 19.83
C SER A 17 -0.68 5.35 18.54
N PRO A 18 0.46 5.06 17.89
CA PRO A 18 0.69 5.56 16.55
C PRO A 18 -0.47 5.05 15.69
N LEU A 19 -1.29 5.96 15.21
CA LEU A 19 -2.26 5.66 14.17
C LEU A 19 -1.46 5.14 13.00
N ALA A 20 -1.47 3.82 12.79
CA ALA A 20 -1.04 3.26 11.53
C ALA A 20 -1.90 3.97 10.47
N ASN A 21 -1.29 4.82 9.65
CA ASN A 21 -1.99 5.50 8.57
C ASN A 21 -2.56 4.44 7.64
N ALA A 22 -3.86 4.15 7.80
CA ALA A 22 -4.57 3.36 6.81
C ALA A 22 -4.48 4.10 5.49
N ALA A 23 -4.21 3.36 4.41
CA ALA A 23 -4.15 3.93 3.08
C ALA A 23 -5.49 4.62 2.75
N ASP A 24 -5.41 5.77 2.11
CA ASP A 24 -6.56 6.40 1.49
C ASP A 24 -6.91 5.62 0.21
N ALA A 25 -7.88 4.72 0.34
CA ALA A 25 -8.28 3.84 -0.75
C ALA A 25 -8.84 4.60 -1.95
N ALA A 26 -9.62 5.64 -1.71
CA ALA A 26 -10.21 6.43 -2.81
C ALA A 26 -9.13 7.15 -3.62
N ALA A 27 -8.16 7.77 -2.96
CA ALA A 27 -7.04 8.43 -3.62
C ALA A 27 -6.14 7.43 -4.36
N ALA A 28 -5.88 6.27 -3.76
CA ALA A 28 -5.07 5.22 -4.37
C ALA A 28 -5.75 4.64 -5.62
N GLU A 29 -7.04 4.36 -5.55
CA GLU A 29 -7.80 3.86 -6.70
C GLU A 29 -7.85 4.88 -7.83
N ALA A 30 -8.05 6.15 -7.52
CA ALA A 30 -8.03 7.23 -8.50
C ALA A 30 -6.66 7.33 -9.19
N LEU A 31 -5.57 7.22 -8.44
CA LEU A 31 -4.22 7.21 -8.98
C LEU A 31 -3.99 5.98 -9.86
N ALA A 32 -4.41 4.80 -9.42
CA ALA A 32 -4.30 3.57 -10.21
C ALA A 32 -5.02 3.69 -11.57
N LYS A 33 -6.20 4.28 -11.59
CA LYS A 33 -6.94 4.56 -12.83
C LYS A 33 -6.20 5.55 -13.72
N LYS A 34 -5.76 6.67 -13.15
CA LYS A 34 -5.03 7.72 -13.86
C LYS A 34 -3.74 7.21 -14.50
N GLU A 35 -2.99 6.40 -13.79
CA GLU A 35 -1.72 5.85 -14.24
C GLU A 35 -1.85 4.58 -15.10
N GLY A 36 -3.07 4.14 -15.37
CA GLY A 36 -3.33 3.03 -16.28
C GLY A 36 -3.12 1.64 -15.69
N CYS A 37 -2.99 1.51 -14.39
CA CYS A 37 -2.81 0.20 -13.73
C CYS A 37 -3.96 -0.76 -14.03
N LEU A 38 -5.18 -0.24 -14.06
CA LEU A 38 -6.40 -1.04 -14.24
C LEU A 38 -6.66 -1.46 -15.68
N LYS A 39 -5.78 -1.11 -16.62
CA LYS A 39 -5.81 -1.65 -17.99
C LYS A 39 -5.37 -3.12 -18.03
N CYS A 40 -4.38 -3.48 -17.21
CA CYS A 40 -3.82 -4.83 -17.17
C CYS A 40 -4.16 -5.59 -15.89
N HIS A 41 -4.38 -4.88 -14.79
CA HIS A 41 -4.77 -5.46 -13.50
C HIS A 41 -6.21 -5.14 -13.17
N ALA A 42 -6.98 -6.13 -12.75
CA ALA A 42 -8.21 -5.89 -12.01
C ALA A 42 -7.95 -6.05 -10.51
N VAL A 43 -8.86 -5.54 -9.67
CA VAL A 43 -8.70 -5.63 -8.22
C VAL A 43 -8.77 -7.09 -7.76
N ASP A 44 -9.74 -7.85 -8.24
CA ASP A 44 -10.08 -9.17 -7.72
C ASP A 44 -10.11 -10.30 -8.75
N LYS A 45 -9.76 -10.02 -9.99
CA LYS A 45 -9.71 -11.03 -11.04
C LYS A 45 -8.49 -10.85 -11.94
N LYS A 46 -8.04 -11.95 -12.53
CA LYS A 46 -6.97 -11.96 -13.52
C LYS A 46 -7.45 -11.32 -14.82
N LYS A 47 -6.60 -10.50 -15.41
CA LYS A 47 -6.74 -9.93 -16.76
C LYS A 47 -5.48 -10.26 -17.58
N ASP A 48 -4.88 -9.25 -18.19
CA ASP A 48 -3.60 -9.39 -18.88
C ASP A 48 -2.45 -9.69 -17.90
N ALA A 49 -2.64 -9.34 -16.65
CA ALA A 49 -1.73 -9.62 -15.54
C ALA A 49 -2.52 -10.05 -14.29
N ALA A 50 -1.79 -10.44 -13.25
CA ALA A 50 -2.35 -10.87 -11.97
C ALA A 50 -3.30 -9.82 -11.38
N SER A 51 -4.29 -10.26 -10.61
CA SER A 51 -5.14 -9.36 -9.84
C SER A 51 -4.32 -8.62 -8.78
N LEU A 52 -4.77 -7.43 -8.39
CA LEU A 52 -4.13 -6.69 -7.29
C LEU A 52 -4.20 -7.45 -5.97
N LYS A 53 -5.28 -8.22 -5.75
CA LYS A 53 -5.39 -9.11 -4.59
C LYS A 53 -4.34 -10.21 -4.59
N ASP A 54 -4.03 -10.80 -5.72
CA ASP A 54 -2.98 -11.82 -5.83
C ASP A 54 -1.60 -11.21 -5.60
N ILE A 55 -1.37 -10.00 -6.06
CA ILE A 55 -0.16 -9.25 -5.76
C ILE A 55 -0.04 -9.02 -4.25
N ALA A 56 -1.12 -8.60 -3.59
CA ALA A 56 -1.15 -8.42 -2.14
C ALA A 56 -0.82 -9.73 -1.39
N LYS A 57 -1.34 -10.86 -1.84
CA LYS A 57 -1.02 -12.17 -1.26
C LYS A 57 0.44 -12.55 -1.46
N LYS A 58 0.98 -12.31 -2.67
CA LYS A 58 2.37 -12.63 -3.00
C LYS A 58 3.37 -11.86 -2.14
N TYR A 59 3.11 -10.60 -1.89
CA TYR A 59 4.02 -9.73 -1.16
C TYR A 59 3.65 -9.53 0.31
N GLY A 60 2.44 -9.89 0.71
CA GLY A 60 1.95 -9.67 2.07
C GLY A 60 2.85 -10.28 3.14
N GLY A 61 3.15 -9.51 4.17
CA GLY A 61 4.01 -9.90 5.28
C GLY A 61 5.50 -9.95 4.97
N LYS A 62 5.92 -9.68 3.74
CA LYS A 62 7.35 -9.64 3.39
C LYS A 62 7.94 -8.27 3.71
N PRO A 63 9.12 -8.21 4.37
CA PRO A 63 9.71 -6.94 4.79
C PRO A 63 10.14 -6.04 3.64
N ASP A 64 10.37 -6.59 2.45
CA ASP A 64 10.79 -5.87 1.25
C ASP A 64 9.66 -5.62 0.24
N ALA A 65 8.41 -5.91 0.63
CA ALA A 65 7.24 -5.80 -0.24
C ALA A 65 7.09 -4.41 -0.86
N GLU A 66 7.15 -3.36 -0.04
CA GLU A 66 7.00 -1.99 -0.51
C GLU A 66 8.10 -1.61 -1.51
N ALA A 67 9.35 -1.93 -1.21
CA ALA A 67 10.49 -1.63 -2.08
C ALA A 67 10.38 -2.37 -3.42
N LYS A 68 9.96 -3.62 -3.42
CA LYS A 68 9.79 -4.41 -4.66
C LYS A 68 8.66 -3.87 -5.54
N ILE A 69 7.53 -3.52 -4.95
CA ILE A 69 6.42 -2.95 -5.69
C ILE A 69 6.81 -1.57 -6.23
N LEU A 70 7.48 -0.74 -5.43
CA LEU A 70 7.96 0.56 -5.85
C LEU A 70 8.88 0.44 -7.08
N ASN A 71 9.83 -0.48 -7.05
CA ASN A 71 10.69 -0.74 -8.19
C ASN A 71 9.89 -1.18 -9.43
N GLN A 72 8.92 -2.07 -9.24
CA GLN A 72 8.08 -2.57 -10.32
C GLN A 72 7.32 -1.45 -11.03
N ILE A 73 6.78 -0.49 -10.30
CA ILE A 73 5.95 0.58 -10.85
C ILE A 73 6.74 1.83 -11.28
N THR A 74 8.02 1.89 -11.02
CA THR A 74 8.84 3.09 -11.34
C THR A 74 10.01 2.81 -12.28
N ALA A 75 10.49 1.59 -12.40
CA ALA A 75 11.73 1.27 -13.12
C ALA A 75 11.53 0.77 -14.56
N GLY A 76 10.31 0.57 -15.02
CA GLY A 76 10.06 0.06 -16.38
C GLY A 76 10.62 -1.34 -16.60
N VAL A 77 10.50 -2.22 -15.61
CA VAL A 77 11.00 -3.60 -15.70
C VAL A 77 10.25 -4.40 -16.77
N LYS A 78 10.94 -5.32 -17.42
CA LYS A 78 10.30 -6.24 -18.36
C LYS A 78 9.42 -7.23 -17.62
N VAL A 79 8.22 -7.41 -18.11
CA VAL A 79 7.24 -8.35 -17.57
C VAL A 79 6.69 -9.24 -18.67
N LYS A 80 6.26 -10.44 -18.28
CA LYS A 80 5.59 -11.38 -19.16
C LYS A 80 4.09 -11.35 -18.89
N LEU A 81 3.30 -11.09 -19.92
CA LEU A 81 1.85 -11.09 -19.82
C LEU A 81 1.29 -12.52 -19.84
N GLU A 82 0.03 -12.68 -19.54
CA GLU A 82 -0.65 -13.97 -19.51
C GLU A 82 -0.66 -14.68 -20.88
N ASP A 83 -0.65 -13.91 -21.98
CA ASP A 83 -0.56 -14.45 -23.34
C ASP A 83 0.87 -14.87 -23.76
N GLY A 84 1.85 -14.70 -22.88
CA GLY A 84 3.26 -15.03 -23.12
C GLY A 84 4.09 -13.93 -23.76
N THR A 85 3.49 -12.81 -24.15
CA THR A 85 4.22 -11.66 -24.68
C THR A 85 4.98 -10.93 -23.57
N GLU A 86 6.11 -10.33 -23.93
CA GLU A 86 6.91 -9.51 -23.01
C GLU A 86 6.78 -8.04 -23.37
N GLU A 87 6.65 -7.20 -22.35
CA GLU A 87 6.67 -5.75 -22.52
C GLU A 87 7.27 -5.07 -21.28
N GLU A 88 7.58 -3.80 -21.41
CA GLU A 88 7.97 -3.00 -20.25
C GLU A 88 6.74 -2.70 -19.39
N HIS A 89 6.89 -2.92 -18.09
CA HIS A 89 5.85 -2.55 -17.15
C HIS A 89 5.66 -1.03 -17.16
N GLN A 90 4.41 -0.60 -17.28
CA GLN A 90 4.08 0.82 -17.27
C GLN A 90 4.55 1.49 -15.98
N THR A 91 5.14 2.67 -16.10
CA THR A 91 5.63 3.42 -14.96
C THR A 91 4.63 4.48 -14.52
N VAL A 92 4.57 4.68 -13.21
CA VAL A 92 3.76 5.73 -12.61
C VAL A 92 4.46 7.07 -12.82
N LYS A 93 3.74 8.06 -13.32
CA LYS A 93 4.33 9.37 -13.69
C LYS A 93 4.55 10.28 -12.50
N THR A 94 3.73 10.16 -11.45
CA THR A 94 3.93 10.96 -10.24
C THR A 94 5.25 10.65 -9.58
N LYS A 95 5.90 11.67 -9.06
CA LYS A 95 7.11 11.55 -8.26
C LYS A 95 6.86 11.85 -6.77
N ASP A 96 5.62 12.10 -6.42
CA ASP A 96 5.21 12.32 -5.05
C ASP A 96 5.30 11.02 -4.26
N LYS A 97 6.23 10.99 -3.32
CA LYS A 97 6.48 9.78 -2.50
C LYS A 97 5.29 9.40 -1.64
N ALA A 98 4.52 10.36 -1.18
CA ALA A 98 3.32 10.10 -0.37
C ALA A 98 2.23 9.43 -1.22
N GLU A 99 2.01 9.89 -2.45
CA GLU A 99 1.07 9.25 -3.39
C GLU A 99 1.51 7.83 -3.75
N LEU A 100 2.80 7.64 -4.04
CA LEU A 100 3.35 6.32 -4.35
C LEU A 100 3.21 5.36 -3.17
N SER A 101 3.56 5.80 -1.98
CA SER A 101 3.43 4.99 -0.76
C SER A 101 1.95 4.64 -0.50
N ASN A 102 1.05 5.59 -0.65
CA ASN A 102 -0.38 5.36 -0.48
C ASN A 102 -0.91 4.30 -1.47
N LEU A 103 -0.52 4.39 -2.73
CA LEU A 103 -0.88 3.40 -3.75
C LEU A 103 -0.39 2.01 -3.37
N ILE A 104 0.87 1.88 -2.97
CA ILE A 104 1.47 0.61 -2.59
C ILE A 104 0.79 0.03 -1.35
N GLN A 105 0.55 0.83 -0.32
CA GLN A 105 -0.12 0.39 0.89
C GLN A 105 -1.57 -0.03 0.62
N TRP A 106 -2.25 0.67 -0.27
CA TRP A 106 -3.58 0.25 -0.71
C TRP A 106 -3.54 -1.12 -1.40
N ILE A 107 -2.64 -1.33 -2.35
CA ILE A 107 -2.47 -2.64 -3.00
C ILE A 107 -2.21 -3.73 -1.98
N LEU A 108 -1.27 -3.51 -1.06
CA LEU A 108 -0.93 -4.48 -0.01
C LEU A 108 -2.07 -4.75 0.97
N SER A 109 -3.04 -3.85 1.09
CA SER A 109 -4.23 -4.02 1.94
C SER A 109 -5.31 -4.90 1.32
N LEU A 110 -5.25 -5.16 0.03
CA LEU A 110 -6.24 -5.96 -0.69
C LEU A 110 -6.04 -7.45 -0.38
N LYS A 111 -7.02 -8.05 0.26
CA LYS A 111 -6.97 -9.47 0.64
C LYS A 111 -8.18 -10.24 0.16
#